data_a056eaeb3e2e9fcce53f74a2026fad54
#
_entry.id   a056eaeb3e2e9fcce53f74a2026fad54
#
_cell.length_a   1.000
_cell.length_b   1.000
_cell.length_c   1.000
_cell.angle_alpha   90.00
_cell.angle_beta   90.00
_cell.angle_gamma   90.00
#
_symmetry.space_group_name_H-M   'P 1'
#
loop_
_entity.id
_entity.type
_entity.pdbx_description
1 polymer ?
#
loop_
_entity_poly.entity_id
_entity_poly.type
_entity_poly.pdbx_seq_one_letter_code
_entity_poly.pdbx_strand_id
1 'polypeptide(L)'
;MITSTSNQQMKQVAALLKKAKERKEKKAFVVEGTKMVAEAPAEWLKAVYASESYEKNPEHEVVLTVLRGKCEAAHAVFETVSDSVFKSISDTQTPQGIMAIVQMPEYTLEQLLDGEKTHLLIVESIQDPGNLGTMVRTGEGAGITGIIMNKTTVDLFNPKTIRSTMGSIYRIPFFVTA
;
A
#
# COMPACT_ATOMS: atom_id res chain seq x y z
N MET A 1 21.38 8.37 1.24
CA MET A 1 20.34 9.20 1.91
C MET A 1 19.81 10.27 0.96
N ILE A 2 18.51 10.39 0.84
CA ILE A 2 17.83 11.36 -0.03
C ILE A 2 17.53 12.64 0.75
N THR A 3 18.05 13.77 0.26
CA THR A 3 17.90 15.08 0.93
C THR A 3 17.15 16.13 0.10
N SER A 4 16.63 15.74 -1.08
CA SER A 4 15.92 16.66 -1.97
C SER A 4 14.61 16.07 -2.48
N THR A 5 13.53 16.86 -2.49
CA THR A 5 12.26 16.53 -3.12
C THR A 5 12.32 16.43 -4.64
N SER A 6 13.38 17.00 -5.26
CA SER A 6 13.63 16.89 -6.69
C SER A 6 14.21 15.54 -7.10
N ASN A 7 14.62 14.70 -6.14
CA ASN A 7 15.06 13.34 -6.39
C ASN A 7 13.97 12.56 -7.16
N GLN A 8 14.38 11.76 -8.15
CA GLN A 8 13.46 11.04 -9.03
C GLN A 8 12.59 10.04 -8.29
N GLN A 9 13.14 9.35 -7.29
CA GLN A 9 12.37 8.40 -6.46
C GLN A 9 11.29 9.13 -5.64
N MET A 10 11.59 10.29 -5.07
CA MET A 10 10.63 11.10 -4.32
C MET A 10 9.53 11.67 -5.22
N LYS A 11 9.87 12.08 -6.43
CA LYS A 11 8.86 12.47 -7.45
C LYS A 11 7.95 11.30 -7.81
N GLN A 12 8.48 10.08 -7.93
CA GLN A 12 7.68 8.88 -8.18
C GLN A 12 6.74 8.59 -7.01
N VAL A 13 7.21 8.62 -5.76
CA VAL A 13 6.37 8.45 -4.58
C VAL A 13 5.24 9.48 -4.56
N ALA A 14 5.56 10.77 -4.75
CA ALA A 14 4.57 11.83 -4.78
C ALA A 14 3.53 11.65 -5.91
N ALA A 15 3.96 11.18 -7.08
CA ALA A 15 3.07 10.90 -8.21
C ALA A 15 2.11 9.73 -7.90
N LEU A 16 2.62 8.64 -7.31
CA LEU A 16 1.81 7.49 -6.91
C LEU A 16 0.79 7.85 -5.80
N LEU A 17 1.16 8.71 -4.86
CA LEU A 17 0.25 9.20 -3.83
C LEU A 17 -0.90 10.03 -4.42
N LYS A 18 -0.60 10.90 -5.39
CA LYS A 18 -1.56 11.91 -5.89
C LYS A 18 -2.40 11.44 -7.08
N LYS A 19 -1.87 10.55 -7.94
CA LYS A 19 -2.46 10.28 -9.27
C LYS A 19 -2.83 8.81 -9.45
N ALA A 20 -4.12 8.51 -9.59
CA ALA A 20 -4.60 7.17 -9.91
C ALA A 20 -4.04 6.64 -11.24
N LYS A 21 -3.86 7.53 -12.25
CA LYS A 21 -3.26 7.17 -13.54
C LYS A 21 -1.84 6.61 -13.36
N GLU A 22 -1.00 7.28 -12.56
CA GLU A 22 0.37 6.81 -12.28
C GLU A 22 0.38 5.44 -11.60
N ARG A 23 -0.52 5.22 -10.63
CA ARG A 23 -0.65 3.90 -9.98
C ARG A 23 -0.97 2.80 -10.97
N LYS A 24 -1.92 3.05 -11.88
CA LYS A 24 -2.32 2.07 -12.92
C LYS A 24 -1.21 1.81 -13.93
N GLU A 25 -0.55 2.85 -14.42
CA GLU A 25 0.53 2.73 -15.41
C GLU A 25 1.78 2.04 -14.83
N LYS A 26 2.13 2.36 -13.58
CA LYS A 26 3.28 1.76 -12.89
C LYS A 26 2.95 0.44 -12.20
N LYS A 27 1.67 0.06 -12.16
CA LYS A 27 1.16 -1.11 -11.41
C LYS A 27 1.73 -1.13 -9.98
N ALA A 28 1.68 0.02 -9.31
CA ALA A 28 2.26 0.22 -7.99
C ALA A 28 1.47 1.23 -7.18
N PHE A 29 1.54 1.11 -5.87
CA PHE A 29 0.92 2.03 -4.91
C PHE A 29 1.85 2.27 -3.73
N VAL A 30 1.55 3.28 -2.93
CA VAL A 30 2.32 3.62 -1.72
C VAL A 30 1.55 3.21 -0.50
N VAL A 31 2.24 2.61 0.45
CA VAL A 31 1.77 2.37 1.80
C VAL A 31 2.63 3.16 2.78
N GLU A 32 2.03 3.70 3.82
CA GLU A 32 2.71 4.49 4.86
C GLU A 32 2.37 3.95 6.25
N GLY A 33 3.36 3.95 7.12
CA GLY A 33 3.26 3.52 8.50
C GLY A 33 3.85 2.13 8.76
N THR A 34 4.41 1.96 9.97
CA THR A 34 5.19 0.79 10.38
C THR A 34 4.45 -0.52 10.09
N LYS A 35 3.19 -0.63 10.53
CA LYS A 35 2.38 -1.84 10.35
C LYS A 35 2.18 -2.16 8.88
N MET A 36 1.74 -1.16 8.07
CA MET A 36 1.45 -1.35 6.66
C MET A 36 2.69 -1.77 5.86
N VAL A 37 3.84 -1.17 6.15
CA VAL A 37 5.10 -1.52 5.48
C VAL A 37 5.60 -2.90 5.93
N ALA A 38 5.50 -3.22 7.22
CA ALA A 38 5.95 -4.50 7.76
C ALA A 38 5.11 -5.69 7.26
N GLU A 39 3.79 -5.51 7.10
CA GLU A 39 2.87 -6.54 6.61
C GLU A 39 2.95 -6.75 5.09
N ALA A 40 3.53 -5.82 4.32
CA ALA A 40 3.63 -5.97 2.88
C ALA A 40 4.35 -7.29 2.50
N PRO A 41 3.80 -8.10 1.57
CA PRO A 41 4.48 -9.29 1.07
C PRO A 41 5.85 -8.91 0.49
N ALA A 42 6.88 -9.70 0.79
CA ALA A 42 8.24 -9.38 0.36
C ALA A 42 8.34 -9.28 -1.17
N GLU A 43 7.70 -10.19 -1.88
CA GLU A 43 7.68 -10.26 -3.34
C GLU A 43 6.96 -9.08 -4.02
N TRP A 44 6.16 -8.30 -3.25
CA TRP A 44 5.50 -7.09 -3.77
C TRP A 44 6.28 -5.82 -3.48
N LEU A 45 7.30 -5.86 -2.61
CA LEU A 45 8.11 -4.69 -2.29
C LEU A 45 8.96 -4.27 -3.49
N LYS A 46 8.88 -2.98 -3.84
CA LYS A 46 9.75 -2.32 -4.84
C LYS A 46 10.76 -1.39 -4.22
N ALA A 47 10.34 -0.66 -3.20
CA ALA A 47 11.21 0.22 -2.44
C ALA A 47 10.64 0.50 -1.05
N VAL A 48 11.50 0.67 -0.07
CA VAL A 48 11.18 1.13 1.28
C VAL A 48 11.99 2.40 1.56
N TYR A 49 11.32 3.40 2.11
CA TYR A 49 11.90 4.68 2.48
C TYR A 49 11.66 4.92 3.96
N ALA A 50 12.72 5.07 4.74
CA ALA A 50 12.66 5.42 6.15
C ALA A 50 13.19 6.84 6.37
N SER A 51 12.53 7.64 7.19
CA SER A 51 13.07 8.93 7.60
C SER A 51 14.27 8.75 8.52
N GLU A 52 15.12 9.75 8.60
CA GLU A 52 16.32 9.73 9.44
C GLU A 52 15.98 9.49 10.92
N SER A 53 14.94 10.17 11.43
CA SER A 53 14.48 10.01 12.80
C SER A 53 13.88 8.63 13.05
N TYR A 54 13.15 8.06 12.09
CA TYR A 54 12.62 6.70 12.19
C TYR A 54 13.73 5.67 12.28
N GLU A 55 14.75 5.79 11.43
CA GLU A 55 15.86 4.85 11.36
C GLU A 55 16.77 4.89 12.62
N LYS A 56 16.90 6.07 13.22
CA LYS A 56 17.69 6.27 14.45
C LYS A 56 16.95 5.88 15.73
N ASN A 57 15.65 5.64 15.68
CA ASN A 57 14.89 5.26 16.87
C ASN A 57 15.12 3.78 17.22
N PRO A 58 15.67 3.48 18.43
CA PRO A 58 15.94 2.10 18.84
C PRO A 58 14.70 1.20 18.88
N GLU A 59 13.51 1.75 19.08
CA GLU A 59 12.26 0.99 19.09
C GLU A 59 11.95 0.38 17.71
N HIS A 60 12.53 0.90 16.64
CA HIS A 60 12.33 0.42 15.28
C HIS A 60 13.39 -0.58 14.81
N GLU A 61 14.41 -0.88 15.60
CA GLU A 61 15.54 -1.72 15.19
C GLU A 61 15.10 -3.10 14.66
N VAL A 62 14.19 -3.75 15.38
CA VAL A 62 13.68 -5.08 14.99
C VAL A 62 12.95 -5.02 13.66
N VAL A 63 12.04 -4.07 13.49
CA VAL A 63 11.27 -3.94 12.24
C VAL A 63 12.16 -3.53 11.07
N LEU A 64 13.15 -2.66 11.29
CA LEU A 64 14.12 -2.25 10.27
C LEU A 64 14.96 -3.44 9.80
N THR A 65 15.42 -4.29 10.73
CA THR A 65 16.16 -5.51 10.40
C THR A 65 15.33 -6.44 9.52
N VAL A 66 14.07 -6.68 9.88
CA VAL A 66 13.16 -7.51 9.08
C VAL A 66 12.92 -6.91 7.69
N LEU A 67 12.69 -5.60 7.63
CA LEU A 67 12.44 -4.91 6.34
C LEU A 67 13.66 -4.90 5.42
N ARG A 68 14.86 -4.71 5.97
CA ARG A 68 16.11 -4.81 5.18
C ARG A 68 16.26 -6.21 4.60
N GLY A 69 16.02 -7.27 5.39
CA GLY A 69 16.04 -8.64 4.91
C GLY A 69 14.98 -8.92 3.83
N LYS A 70 13.76 -8.39 3.98
CA LYS A 70 12.72 -8.48 2.94
C LYS A 70 13.14 -7.76 1.64
N CYS A 71 13.72 -6.56 1.75
CA CYS A 71 14.19 -5.81 0.59
C CYS A 71 15.32 -6.53 -0.13
N GLU A 72 16.27 -7.10 0.60
CA GLU A 72 17.36 -7.90 0.03
C GLU A 72 16.82 -9.12 -0.73
N ALA A 73 15.93 -9.89 -0.12
CA ALA A 73 15.32 -11.06 -0.72
C ALA A 73 14.49 -10.73 -1.99
N ALA A 74 13.83 -9.58 -2.00
CA ALA A 74 13.01 -9.10 -3.12
C ALA A 74 13.78 -8.29 -4.16
N HIS A 75 15.08 -8.04 -3.98
CA HIS A 75 15.86 -7.08 -4.74
C HIS A 75 15.24 -5.67 -4.78
N ALA A 76 14.55 -5.31 -3.69
CA ALA A 76 13.91 -4.00 -3.51
C ALA A 76 14.90 -2.98 -2.92
N VAL A 77 14.67 -1.71 -3.21
CA VAL A 77 15.48 -0.62 -2.68
C VAL A 77 15.11 -0.36 -1.22
N PHE A 78 16.11 -0.19 -0.34
CA PHE A 78 15.91 0.41 0.98
C PHE A 78 16.75 1.68 1.06
N GLU A 79 16.11 2.84 1.32
CA GLU A 79 16.80 4.13 1.28
C GLU A 79 16.36 5.04 2.43
N THR A 80 17.33 5.71 3.05
CA THR A 80 17.06 6.72 4.08
C THR A 80 16.71 8.06 3.43
N VAL A 81 15.72 8.73 3.98
CA VAL A 81 15.24 10.05 3.51
C VAL A 81 15.33 11.05 4.65
N SER A 82 15.78 12.29 4.39
CA SER A 82 15.76 13.33 5.44
C SER A 82 14.33 13.59 5.94
N ASP A 83 14.19 13.91 7.22
CA ASP A 83 12.88 14.14 7.86
C ASP A 83 12.07 15.22 7.13
N SER A 84 12.72 16.30 6.67
CA SER A 84 12.07 17.38 5.94
C SER A 84 11.49 16.93 4.60
N VAL A 85 12.24 16.11 3.85
CA VAL A 85 11.78 15.57 2.57
C VAL A 85 10.66 14.55 2.82
N PHE A 86 10.82 13.64 3.78
CA PHE A 86 9.79 12.67 4.13
C PHE A 86 8.45 13.36 4.47
N LYS A 87 8.48 14.37 5.35
CA LYS A 87 7.31 15.16 5.74
C LYS A 87 6.65 15.85 4.54
N SER A 88 7.43 16.35 3.60
CA SER A 88 6.90 17.08 2.43
C SER A 88 6.19 16.18 1.41
N ILE A 89 6.53 14.90 1.33
CA ILE A 89 5.94 13.94 0.40
C ILE A 89 4.83 13.09 1.03
N SER A 90 4.82 12.97 2.36
CA SER A 90 3.78 12.19 3.07
C SER A 90 2.39 12.78 2.84
N ASP A 91 1.39 11.90 2.74
CA ASP A 91 -0.04 12.24 2.63
C ASP A 91 -0.72 12.34 4.02
N THR A 92 0.03 12.17 5.11
CA THR A 92 -0.47 12.25 6.47
C THR A 92 0.01 13.51 7.20
N GLN A 93 -0.82 14.04 8.11
CA GLN A 93 -0.45 15.21 8.91
C GLN A 93 0.67 14.90 9.92
N THR A 94 0.67 13.68 10.44
CA THR A 94 1.65 13.16 11.40
C THR A 94 2.30 11.89 10.85
N PRO A 95 3.28 12.03 9.93
CA PRO A 95 3.94 10.87 9.34
C PRO A 95 4.63 9.99 10.38
N GLN A 96 4.50 8.66 10.25
CA GLN A 96 5.23 7.73 11.11
C GLN A 96 6.72 7.59 10.73
N GLY A 97 7.12 8.15 9.59
CA GLY A 97 8.51 8.14 9.17
C GLY A 97 8.94 6.92 8.33
N ILE A 98 8.01 6.08 7.91
CA ILE A 98 8.30 4.97 7.01
C ILE A 98 7.20 4.78 5.97
N MET A 99 7.60 4.52 4.72
CA MET A 99 6.69 4.21 3.61
C MET A 99 7.33 3.22 2.64
N ALA A 100 6.51 2.56 1.84
CA ALA A 100 6.97 1.66 0.79
C ALA A 100 6.21 1.86 -0.52
N ILE A 101 6.90 1.64 -1.63
CA ILE A 101 6.27 1.38 -2.93
C ILE A 101 6.05 -0.12 -3.03
N VAL A 102 4.81 -0.50 -3.26
CA VAL A 102 4.35 -1.89 -3.33
C VAL A 102 3.76 -2.16 -4.71
N GLN A 103 4.03 -3.34 -5.26
CA GLN A 103 3.43 -3.77 -6.52
C GLN A 103 1.93 -3.97 -6.34
N MET A 104 1.15 -3.47 -7.30
CA MET A 104 -0.28 -3.69 -7.36
C MET A 104 -0.54 -5.13 -7.82
N PRO A 105 -1.25 -5.96 -7.02
CA PRO A 105 -1.64 -7.28 -7.48
C PRO A 105 -2.74 -7.18 -8.53
N GLU A 106 -2.79 -8.17 -9.40
CA GLU A 106 -3.85 -8.33 -10.41
C GLU A 106 -4.50 -9.69 -10.21
N TYR A 107 -5.83 -9.72 -10.23
CA TYR A 107 -6.62 -10.94 -10.07
C TYR A 107 -7.62 -11.07 -11.21
N THR A 108 -7.91 -12.30 -11.62
CA THR A 108 -9.01 -12.59 -12.55
C THR A 108 -10.26 -12.99 -11.77
N LEU A 109 -11.43 -12.90 -12.42
CA LEU A 109 -12.68 -13.33 -11.79
C LEU A 109 -12.63 -14.83 -11.45
N GLU A 110 -12.05 -15.64 -12.32
CA GLU A 110 -11.86 -17.07 -12.12
C GLU A 110 -11.09 -17.35 -10.81
N GLN A 111 -10.00 -16.62 -10.56
CA GLN A 111 -9.22 -16.77 -9.32
C GLN A 111 -10.03 -16.46 -8.05
N LEU A 112 -10.99 -15.53 -8.13
CA LEU A 112 -11.87 -15.21 -7.00
C LEU A 112 -12.92 -16.32 -6.76
N LEU A 113 -13.25 -17.10 -7.79
CA LEU A 113 -14.27 -18.14 -7.77
C LEU A 113 -13.72 -19.55 -7.58
N ASP A 114 -12.41 -19.74 -7.71
CA ASP A 114 -11.73 -21.05 -7.70
C ASP A 114 -11.47 -21.61 -6.29
N GLY A 115 -12.38 -21.39 -5.36
CA GLY A 115 -12.29 -21.87 -3.99
C GLY A 115 -13.38 -22.89 -3.63
N GLU A 116 -13.11 -23.76 -2.66
CA GLU A 116 -14.12 -24.70 -2.12
C GLU A 116 -15.35 -23.95 -1.55
N LYS A 117 -15.14 -22.73 -1.07
CA LYS A 117 -16.18 -21.82 -0.57
C LYS A 117 -15.96 -20.44 -1.15
N THR A 118 -16.98 -19.90 -1.77
CA THR A 118 -16.99 -18.55 -2.31
C THR A 118 -17.92 -17.66 -1.50
N HIS A 119 -17.35 -16.63 -0.87
CA HIS A 119 -18.09 -15.61 -0.12
C HIS A 119 -17.60 -14.24 -0.57
N LEU A 120 -18.34 -13.60 -1.47
CA LEU A 120 -17.94 -12.37 -2.15
C LEU A 120 -18.66 -11.16 -1.57
N LEU A 121 -17.93 -10.07 -1.44
CA LEU A 121 -18.46 -8.73 -1.26
C LEU A 121 -18.58 -8.06 -2.62
N ILE A 122 -19.80 -7.69 -3.01
CA ILE A 122 -20.06 -6.93 -4.24
C ILE A 122 -20.27 -5.46 -3.86
N VAL A 123 -19.50 -4.58 -4.49
CA VAL A 123 -19.48 -3.15 -4.18
C VAL A 123 -19.77 -2.36 -5.46
N GLU A 124 -20.79 -1.53 -5.41
CA GLU A 124 -21.21 -0.71 -6.54
C GLU A 124 -21.16 0.78 -6.19
N SER A 125 -20.38 1.54 -6.98
CA SER A 125 -20.36 3.02 -6.97
C SER A 125 -20.08 3.65 -5.61
N ILE A 126 -19.28 3.00 -4.75
CA ILE A 126 -18.82 3.60 -3.49
C ILE A 126 -17.84 4.72 -3.80
N GLN A 127 -18.12 5.94 -3.30
CA GLN A 127 -17.34 7.14 -3.59
C GLN A 127 -16.35 7.53 -2.48
N ASP A 128 -16.67 7.21 -1.21
CA ASP A 128 -15.77 7.54 -0.10
C ASP A 128 -14.68 6.48 0.06
N PRO A 129 -13.39 6.88 -0.04
CA PRO A 129 -12.27 5.95 0.08
C PRO A 129 -12.14 5.34 1.49
N GLY A 130 -12.56 6.05 2.54
CA GLY A 130 -12.55 5.53 3.90
C GLY A 130 -13.58 4.42 4.09
N ASN A 131 -14.78 4.59 3.51
CA ASN A 131 -15.82 3.58 3.54
C ASN A 131 -15.40 2.33 2.77
N LEU A 132 -14.82 2.47 1.57
CA LEU A 132 -14.34 1.33 0.81
C LEU A 132 -13.29 0.54 1.61
N GLY A 133 -12.29 1.21 2.17
CA GLY A 133 -11.26 0.54 2.97
C GLY A 133 -11.83 -0.14 4.23
N THR A 134 -12.83 0.47 4.87
CA THR A 134 -13.53 -0.12 6.02
C THR A 134 -14.33 -1.37 5.60
N MET A 135 -14.99 -1.35 4.44
CA MET A 135 -15.70 -2.51 3.90
C MET A 135 -14.73 -3.68 3.63
N VAL A 136 -13.57 -3.40 3.02
CA VAL A 136 -12.52 -4.41 2.79
C VAL A 136 -12.08 -5.05 4.11
N ARG A 137 -11.75 -4.23 5.11
CA ARG A 137 -11.33 -4.71 6.43
C ARG A 137 -12.42 -5.51 7.16
N THR A 138 -13.64 -5.00 7.16
CA THR A 138 -14.78 -5.67 7.81
C THR A 138 -15.11 -6.98 7.09
N GLY A 139 -15.05 -6.96 5.76
CA GLY A 139 -15.24 -8.15 4.94
C GLY A 139 -14.23 -9.24 5.24
N GLU A 140 -12.93 -8.90 5.37
CA GLU A 140 -11.91 -9.85 5.81
C GLU A 140 -12.28 -10.47 7.17
N GLY A 141 -12.65 -9.65 8.14
CA GLY A 141 -13.10 -10.13 9.46
C GLY A 141 -14.34 -11.02 9.41
N ALA A 142 -15.21 -10.82 8.41
CA ALA A 142 -16.39 -11.65 8.16
C ALA A 142 -16.10 -12.90 7.30
N GLY A 143 -14.84 -13.10 6.89
CA GLY A 143 -14.42 -14.28 6.12
C GLY A 143 -14.79 -14.23 4.64
N ILE A 144 -14.87 -13.03 4.02
CA ILE A 144 -15.00 -12.95 2.55
C ILE A 144 -13.77 -13.52 1.86
N THR A 145 -13.98 -14.13 0.70
CA THR A 145 -12.92 -14.71 -0.13
C THR A 145 -12.47 -13.77 -1.25
N GLY A 146 -13.23 -12.71 -1.52
CA GLY A 146 -12.90 -11.74 -2.56
C GLY A 146 -13.88 -10.59 -2.64
N ILE A 147 -13.51 -9.55 -3.40
CA ILE A 147 -14.33 -8.37 -3.65
C ILE A 147 -14.51 -8.18 -5.15
N ILE A 148 -15.75 -7.95 -5.57
CA ILE A 148 -16.07 -7.49 -6.92
C ILE A 148 -16.55 -6.05 -6.84
N MET A 149 -15.98 -5.17 -7.63
CA MET A 149 -16.37 -3.76 -7.70
C MET A 149 -16.48 -3.27 -9.13
N ASN A 150 -17.30 -2.25 -9.37
CA ASN A 150 -17.42 -1.62 -10.68
C ASN A 150 -16.42 -0.46 -10.85
N LYS A 151 -16.22 -0.01 -12.08
CA LYS A 151 -15.28 1.09 -12.43
C LYS A 151 -15.65 2.45 -11.82
N THR A 152 -16.90 2.64 -11.43
CA THR A 152 -17.36 3.88 -10.79
C THR A 152 -17.10 3.92 -9.30
N THR A 153 -16.68 2.80 -8.69
CA THR A 153 -16.19 2.76 -7.31
C THR A 153 -14.83 3.49 -7.22
N VAL A 154 -14.61 4.23 -6.15
CA VAL A 154 -13.36 4.92 -5.87
C VAL A 154 -12.16 3.96 -5.95
N ASP A 155 -11.01 4.48 -6.38
CA ASP A 155 -9.79 3.70 -6.53
C ASP A 155 -9.40 2.97 -5.22
N LEU A 156 -9.36 1.65 -5.29
CA LEU A 156 -8.98 0.79 -4.16
C LEU A 156 -7.58 1.13 -3.62
N PHE A 157 -6.68 1.58 -4.50
CA PHE A 157 -5.30 1.95 -4.16
C PHE A 157 -5.13 3.45 -3.84
N ASN A 158 -6.23 4.18 -3.68
CA ASN A 158 -6.17 5.54 -3.11
C ASN A 158 -5.52 5.47 -1.71
N PRO A 159 -4.58 6.38 -1.36
CA PRO A 159 -3.90 6.34 -0.06
C PRO A 159 -4.83 6.30 1.15
N LYS A 160 -5.96 7.02 1.10
CA LYS A 160 -6.97 6.98 2.17
C LYS A 160 -7.66 5.62 2.26
N THR A 161 -7.97 4.99 1.12
CA THR A 161 -8.52 3.62 1.09
C THR A 161 -7.52 2.65 1.70
N ILE A 162 -6.27 2.68 1.23
CA ILE A 162 -5.19 1.80 1.72
C ILE A 162 -5.03 1.89 3.23
N ARG A 163 -4.97 3.10 3.79
CA ARG A 163 -4.90 3.28 5.27
C ARG A 163 -6.09 2.66 5.99
N SER A 164 -7.29 2.83 5.44
CA SER A 164 -8.53 2.32 6.06
C SER A 164 -8.63 0.80 6.01
N THR A 165 -7.92 0.12 5.10
CA THR A 165 -7.88 -1.35 5.04
C THR A 165 -7.12 -1.98 6.20
N MET A 166 -6.22 -1.24 6.85
CA MET A 166 -5.39 -1.74 7.96
C MET A 166 -4.61 -3.02 7.63
N GLY A 167 -4.19 -3.19 6.36
CA GLY A 167 -3.46 -4.35 5.87
C GLY A 167 -4.30 -5.40 5.15
N SER A 168 -5.63 -5.35 5.21
CA SER A 168 -6.50 -6.31 4.51
C SER A 168 -6.30 -6.32 2.98
N ILE A 169 -5.80 -5.21 2.43
CA ILE A 169 -5.46 -5.10 0.99
C ILE A 169 -4.44 -6.17 0.52
N TYR A 170 -3.61 -6.67 1.42
CA TYR A 170 -2.62 -7.69 1.10
C TYR A 170 -3.18 -9.11 1.04
N ARG A 171 -4.38 -9.33 1.60
CA ARG A 171 -4.95 -10.67 1.84
C ARG A 171 -6.22 -10.94 1.07
N ILE A 172 -6.97 -9.90 0.72
CA ILE A 172 -8.27 -10.04 0.04
C ILE A 172 -8.09 -9.79 -1.46
N PRO A 173 -8.29 -10.80 -2.32
CA PRO A 173 -8.28 -10.60 -3.75
C PRO A 173 -9.50 -9.77 -4.21
N PHE A 174 -9.35 -9.08 -5.31
CA PHE A 174 -10.39 -8.21 -5.86
C PHE A 174 -10.46 -8.30 -7.39
N PHE A 175 -11.62 -7.98 -7.93
CA PHE A 175 -11.84 -7.87 -9.35
C PHE A 175 -12.66 -6.60 -9.67
N VAL A 176 -12.26 -5.87 -10.70
CA VAL A 176 -12.96 -4.67 -11.17
C VAL A 176 -13.65 -4.99 -12.48
N THR A 177 -14.99 -4.97 -12.46
CA THR A 177 -15.79 -5.22 -13.68
C THR A 177 -15.67 -4.08 -14.68
N ALA A 178 -15.96 -4.39 -15.93
CA ALA A 178 -15.96 -3.41 -17.01
C ALA A 178 -16.96 -2.28 -16.80
#